data_5534320ba034e8fa1074995dfc349732
#
_entry.id   5534320ba034e8fa1074995dfc349732
#
_cell.length_a   1.000
_cell.length_b   1.000
_cell.length_c   1.000
_cell.angle_alpha   90.00
_cell.angle_beta   90.00
_cell.angle_gamma   90.00
#
_symmetry.space_group_name_H-M   'P 1'
#
loop_
_entity.id
_entity.type
_entity.pdbx_description
1 polymer ?
#
loop_
_entity_poly.entity_id
_entity_poly.type
_entity_poly.pdbx_seq_one_letter_code
_entity_poly.pdbx_strand_id
1 'polypeptide(L)'
;MTNSYDVIVIGAGPAGYVAAIRCAQLGMTVACVDAWLGRDGKPALGGTCLNAGCIPSKALLESSQLYDRLQQDANAHGIMVNGITLDVPAMMASKDATVHDLTHGIAALFSTHKIDWIAGRGQLLPGRQVQVTMHAGEQQTLSAGHVILATGSVPLELPVAPLSGDIIVDSTGALNWQQVPQRLGIIGAGVIGLELGSVWRRLGADVVLLEAQELFLPMVDRQLATSALNLFRKQGLDIRLGERVKAATLMDAGVNIEYENDTEGHTLTVDRLIVAVGRRPCTDGLAAADAELLLDEQGFIHVDEECCSSV
;
A
#
# COMPACT_ATOMS: atom_id res chain seq x y z
N MET A 1 15.83 7.87 28.53
CA MET A 1 14.89 6.85 28.05
C MET A 1 15.23 5.55 28.74
N THR A 2 14.25 4.76 29.13
CA THR A 2 14.48 3.41 29.65
C THR A 2 15.00 2.54 28.50
N ASN A 3 16.04 1.74 28.73
CA ASN A 3 16.58 0.84 27.70
C ASN A 3 15.94 -0.57 27.78
N SER A 4 14.93 -0.77 28.64
CA SER A 4 14.27 -2.05 28.85
C SER A 4 12.75 -1.88 28.91
N TYR A 5 12.03 -2.74 28.18
CA TYR A 5 10.58 -2.77 28.05
C TYR A 5 10.02 -4.18 28.29
N ASP A 6 8.77 -4.30 28.64
CA ASP A 6 8.10 -5.60 28.62
C ASP A 6 7.90 -6.06 27.17
N VAL A 7 7.56 -5.12 26.27
CA VAL A 7 7.34 -5.39 24.84
C VAL A 7 7.97 -4.33 23.97
N ILE A 8 8.70 -4.76 22.91
CA ILE A 8 9.10 -3.91 21.80
C ILE A 8 8.35 -4.35 20.55
N VAL A 9 7.72 -3.40 19.86
CA VAL A 9 7.06 -3.65 18.57
C VAL A 9 7.90 -3.05 17.45
N ILE A 10 8.27 -3.83 16.43
CA ILE A 10 8.97 -3.35 15.25
C ILE A 10 7.97 -3.19 14.10
N GLY A 11 7.70 -1.95 13.74
CA GLY A 11 6.69 -1.52 12.78
C GLY A 11 5.43 -0.96 13.43
N ALA A 12 5.02 0.25 13.02
CA ALA A 12 3.81 0.93 13.52
C ALA A 12 2.68 0.97 12.49
N GLY A 13 2.62 -0.02 11.59
CA GLY A 13 1.45 -0.28 10.74
C GLY A 13 0.28 -0.86 11.55
N PRO A 14 -0.86 -1.22 10.89
CA PRO A 14 -2.07 -1.70 11.57
C PRO A 14 -1.83 -2.85 12.56
N ALA A 15 -0.98 -3.80 12.23
CA ALA A 15 -0.62 -4.87 13.16
C ALA A 15 0.14 -4.31 14.38
N GLY A 16 1.14 -3.44 14.15
CA GLY A 16 2.03 -2.97 15.19
C GLY A 16 1.37 -1.98 16.15
N TYR A 17 0.70 -0.93 15.65
CA TYR A 17 0.10 0.04 16.56
C TYR A 17 -1.05 -0.56 17.38
N VAL A 18 -1.82 -1.49 16.79
CA VAL A 18 -2.88 -2.22 17.54
C VAL A 18 -2.27 -3.08 18.64
N ALA A 19 -1.20 -3.83 18.33
CA ALA A 19 -0.50 -4.64 19.32
C ALA A 19 0.12 -3.78 20.43
N ALA A 20 0.80 -2.69 20.07
CA ALA A 20 1.41 -1.77 21.04
C ALA A 20 0.36 -1.18 22.01
N ILE A 21 -0.75 -0.68 21.47
CA ILE A 21 -1.85 -0.14 22.30
C ILE A 21 -2.41 -1.23 23.21
N ARG A 22 -2.62 -2.44 22.67
CA ARG A 22 -3.17 -3.53 23.49
C ARG A 22 -2.23 -3.97 24.61
N CYS A 23 -0.94 -4.10 24.36
CA CYS A 23 0.04 -4.40 25.38
C CYS A 23 0.06 -3.32 26.49
N ALA A 24 0.04 -2.05 26.10
CA ALA A 24 -0.02 -0.94 27.09
C ALA A 24 -1.31 -0.95 27.92
N GLN A 25 -2.47 -1.28 27.31
CA GLN A 25 -3.74 -1.46 28.03
C GLN A 25 -3.70 -2.63 29.04
N LEU A 26 -2.84 -3.61 28.80
CA LEU A 26 -2.60 -4.73 29.72
C LEU A 26 -1.60 -4.39 30.84
N GLY A 27 -1.13 -3.15 30.89
CA GLY A 27 -0.23 -2.65 31.94
C GLY A 27 1.27 -2.87 31.65
N MET A 28 1.62 -3.26 30.43
CA MET A 28 3.02 -3.48 30.01
C MET A 28 3.69 -2.15 29.64
N THR A 29 4.99 -2.07 29.85
CA THR A 29 5.83 -1.00 29.29
C THR A 29 6.16 -1.32 27.85
N VAL A 30 5.85 -0.40 26.91
CA VAL A 30 5.91 -0.67 25.47
C VAL A 30 6.74 0.39 24.74
N ALA A 31 7.67 -0.07 23.88
CA ALA A 31 8.25 0.74 22.82
C ALA A 31 7.73 0.29 21.46
N CYS A 32 7.49 1.23 20.56
CA CYS A 32 7.16 0.94 19.15
C CYS A 32 8.18 1.65 18.25
N VAL A 33 8.92 0.86 17.46
CA VAL A 33 9.97 1.34 16.56
C VAL A 33 9.43 1.34 15.14
N ASP A 34 9.48 2.48 14.45
CA ASP A 34 9.04 2.59 13.06
C ASP A 34 9.90 3.55 12.26
N ALA A 35 10.25 3.15 11.04
CA ALA A 35 11.10 3.93 10.14
C ALA A 35 10.31 4.77 9.14
N TRP A 36 8.97 4.74 9.18
CA TRP A 36 8.15 5.42 8.17
C TRP A 36 8.31 6.95 8.25
N LEU A 37 8.55 7.54 7.07
CA LEU A 37 8.52 8.99 6.90
C LEU A 37 7.28 9.38 6.10
N GLY A 38 6.57 10.36 6.59
CA GLY A 38 5.50 11.01 5.85
C GLY A 38 6.01 11.77 4.61
N ARG A 39 5.10 12.33 3.83
CA ARG A 39 5.44 13.10 2.62
C ARG A 39 6.24 14.36 2.89
N ASP A 40 6.11 14.91 4.09
CA ASP A 40 6.86 16.06 4.58
C ASP A 40 8.27 15.69 5.10
N GLY A 41 8.67 14.43 4.98
CA GLY A 41 9.94 13.89 5.46
C GLY A 41 10.01 13.71 6.98
N LYS A 42 8.90 13.89 7.69
CA LYS A 42 8.84 13.67 9.14
C LYS A 42 8.37 12.27 9.48
N PRO A 43 8.77 11.71 10.62
CA PRO A 43 8.25 10.45 11.10
C PRO A 43 6.73 10.45 11.20
N ALA A 44 6.07 9.36 10.77
CA ALA A 44 4.64 9.21 10.83
C ALA A 44 4.25 7.76 11.21
N LEU A 45 3.24 7.63 12.06
CA LEU A 45 2.66 6.34 12.46
C LEU A 45 1.64 5.85 11.43
N GLY A 46 1.22 4.58 11.51
CA GLY A 46 0.16 4.02 10.70
C GLY A 46 0.63 3.14 9.53
N GLY A 47 1.94 3.14 9.23
CA GLY A 47 2.54 2.30 8.19
C GLY A 47 1.91 2.52 6.80
N THR A 48 2.08 1.55 5.92
CA THR A 48 1.59 1.62 4.53
C THR A 48 0.08 1.88 4.45
N CYS A 49 -0.72 1.20 5.27
CA CYS A 49 -2.19 1.28 5.15
C CYS A 49 -2.71 2.71 5.34
N LEU A 50 -2.23 3.41 6.39
CA LEU A 50 -2.70 4.78 6.66
C LEU A 50 -2.06 5.81 5.74
N ASN A 51 -0.76 5.68 5.46
CA ASN A 51 -0.01 6.71 4.75
C ASN A 51 -0.04 6.59 3.22
N ALA A 52 -0.02 5.35 2.68
CA ALA A 52 0.18 5.08 1.24
C ALA A 52 -0.59 3.86 0.73
N GLY A 53 -1.71 3.51 1.37
CA GLY A 53 -2.48 2.31 1.03
C GLY A 53 -3.97 2.49 1.22
N CYS A 54 -4.53 1.78 2.20
CA CYS A 54 -5.98 1.65 2.40
C CYS A 54 -6.70 2.99 2.59
N ILE A 55 -6.16 3.86 3.44
CA ILE A 55 -6.84 5.12 3.75
C ILE A 55 -6.84 6.08 2.56
N PRO A 56 -5.70 6.44 1.95
CA PRO A 56 -5.73 7.32 0.80
C PRO A 56 -6.48 6.72 -0.40
N SER A 57 -6.42 5.40 -0.64
CA SER A 57 -7.18 4.79 -1.74
C SER A 57 -8.69 4.86 -1.50
N LYS A 58 -9.18 4.63 -0.26
CA LYS A 58 -10.61 4.73 0.07
C LYS A 58 -11.11 6.18 0.03
N ALA A 59 -10.30 7.14 0.46
CA ALA A 59 -10.63 8.56 0.32
C ALA A 59 -10.80 8.96 -1.16
N LEU A 60 -9.91 8.49 -2.05
CA LEU A 60 -10.04 8.74 -3.49
C LEU A 60 -11.21 7.98 -4.12
N LEU A 61 -11.47 6.73 -3.69
CA LEU A 61 -12.64 5.97 -4.14
C LEU A 61 -13.94 6.69 -3.79
N GLU A 62 -14.07 7.21 -2.57
CA GLU A 62 -15.24 7.97 -2.13
C GLU A 62 -15.42 9.25 -2.98
N SER A 63 -14.36 10.04 -3.12
CA SER A 63 -14.41 11.29 -3.90
C SER A 63 -14.73 11.02 -5.38
N SER A 64 -14.11 10.01 -5.99
CA SER A 64 -14.36 9.65 -7.38
C SER A 64 -15.76 9.08 -7.59
N GLN A 65 -16.28 8.32 -6.62
CA GLN A 65 -17.64 7.80 -6.66
C GLN A 65 -18.69 8.91 -6.54
N LEU A 66 -18.45 9.89 -5.68
CA LEU A 66 -19.32 11.06 -5.57
C LEU A 66 -19.38 11.81 -6.90
N TYR A 67 -18.22 12.06 -7.53
CA TYR A 67 -18.13 12.71 -8.83
C TYR A 67 -18.89 11.95 -9.92
N ASP A 68 -18.70 10.65 -10.04
CA ASP A 68 -19.36 9.78 -11.00
C ASP A 68 -20.88 9.76 -10.79
N ARG A 69 -21.35 9.61 -9.56
CA ARG A 69 -22.79 9.62 -9.23
C ARG A 69 -23.47 10.95 -9.54
N LEU A 70 -22.79 12.05 -9.29
CA LEU A 70 -23.34 13.37 -9.64
C LEU A 70 -23.48 13.56 -11.15
N GLN A 71 -22.61 12.96 -11.95
CA GLN A 71 -22.68 13.02 -13.41
C GLN A 71 -23.73 12.05 -14.00
N GLN A 72 -23.82 10.83 -13.48
CA GLN A 72 -24.60 9.77 -14.11
C GLN A 72 -25.95 9.52 -13.45
N ASP A 73 -26.02 9.54 -12.12
CA ASP A 73 -27.17 9.06 -11.37
C ASP A 73 -28.06 10.19 -10.81
N ALA A 74 -27.55 11.40 -10.65
CA ALA A 74 -28.25 12.49 -9.96
C ALA A 74 -29.66 12.75 -10.53
N ASN A 75 -29.80 12.71 -11.86
CA ASN A 75 -31.09 12.94 -12.53
C ASN A 75 -32.12 11.86 -12.17
N ALA A 76 -31.73 10.61 -12.00
CA ALA A 76 -32.63 9.53 -11.61
C ALA A 76 -33.20 9.72 -10.20
N HIS A 77 -32.51 10.51 -9.36
CA HIS A 77 -32.95 10.89 -8.01
C HIS A 77 -33.68 12.26 -7.98
N GLY A 78 -33.96 12.85 -9.15
CA GLY A 78 -34.56 14.17 -9.22
C GLY A 78 -33.63 15.34 -8.87
N ILE A 79 -32.34 15.09 -8.84
CA ILE A 79 -31.32 16.11 -8.53
C ILE A 79 -30.75 16.64 -9.84
N MET A 80 -31.04 17.92 -10.13
CA MET A 80 -30.53 18.61 -11.31
C MET A 80 -29.17 19.22 -11.01
N VAL A 81 -28.13 18.76 -11.68
CA VAL A 81 -26.77 19.28 -11.54
C VAL A 81 -26.38 20.06 -12.81
N ASN A 82 -26.09 21.34 -12.66
CA ASN A 82 -25.70 22.22 -13.77
C ASN A 82 -24.17 22.44 -13.73
N GLY A 83 -23.46 21.58 -14.45
CA GLY A 83 -22.00 21.66 -14.58
C GLY A 83 -21.25 21.15 -13.33
N ILE A 84 -20.36 20.22 -13.54
CA ILE A 84 -19.46 19.71 -12.50
C ILE A 84 -18.04 19.89 -13.03
N THR A 85 -17.19 20.52 -12.24
CA THR A 85 -15.76 20.63 -12.51
C THR A 85 -14.98 19.79 -11.51
N LEU A 86 -13.95 19.11 -11.98
CA LEU A 86 -13.05 18.32 -11.15
C LEU A 86 -11.79 19.13 -10.85
N ASP A 87 -11.50 19.33 -9.57
CA ASP A 87 -10.24 19.88 -9.07
C ASP A 87 -9.43 18.76 -8.42
N VAL A 88 -8.56 18.11 -9.20
CA VAL A 88 -7.74 17.00 -8.71
C VAL A 88 -6.80 17.42 -7.59
N PRO A 89 -6.08 18.56 -7.64
CA PRO A 89 -5.30 19.05 -6.51
C PRO A 89 -6.10 19.18 -5.21
N ALA A 90 -7.31 19.75 -5.26
CA ALA A 90 -8.17 19.86 -4.08
C ALA A 90 -8.61 18.48 -3.55
N MET A 91 -8.94 17.55 -4.44
CA MET A 91 -9.26 16.16 -4.06
C MET A 91 -8.07 15.47 -3.39
N MET A 92 -6.84 15.66 -3.91
CA MET A 92 -5.63 15.13 -3.28
C MET A 92 -5.37 15.77 -1.93
N ALA A 93 -5.58 17.07 -1.76
CA ALA A 93 -5.46 17.74 -0.47
C ALA A 93 -6.46 17.20 0.56
N SER A 94 -7.69 16.92 0.18
CA SER A 94 -8.71 16.30 1.04
C SER A 94 -8.30 14.88 1.49
N LYS A 95 -7.78 14.08 0.57
CA LYS A 95 -7.19 12.77 0.90
C LYS A 95 -6.04 12.90 1.90
N ASP A 96 -5.12 13.85 1.67
CA ASP A 96 -3.96 14.06 2.55
C ASP A 96 -4.40 14.55 3.95
N ALA A 97 -5.44 15.37 4.06
CA ALA A 97 -6.03 15.76 5.33
C ALA A 97 -6.58 14.54 6.09
N THR A 98 -7.30 13.64 5.42
CA THR A 98 -7.80 12.39 6.03
C THR A 98 -6.65 11.51 6.57
N VAL A 99 -5.57 11.37 5.80
CA VAL A 99 -4.37 10.62 6.23
C VAL A 99 -3.75 11.28 7.46
N HIS A 100 -3.59 12.60 7.42
CA HIS A 100 -3.05 13.39 8.54
C HIS A 100 -3.85 13.18 9.83
N ASP A 101 -5.17 13.33 9.77
CA ASP A 101 -6.02 13.21 10.95
C ASP A 101 -5.94 11.82 11.59
N LEU A 102 -5.92 10.76 10.77
CA LEU A 102 -5.84 9.39 11.26
C LEU A 102 -4.44 9.06 11.84
N THR A 103 -3.37 9.50 11.20
CA THR A 103 -2.00 9.27 11.71
C THR A 103 -1.76 10.03 13.02
N HIS A 104 -2.28 11.26 13.15
CA HIS A 104 -2.25 12.02 14.40
C HIS A 104 -3.11 11.37 15.48
N GLY A 105 -4.24 10.76 15.12
CA GLY A 105 -5.06 9.97 16.04
C GLY A 105 -4.28 8.82 16.67
N ILE A 106 -3.46 8.10 15.89
CA ILE A 106 -2.57 7.04 16.42
C ILE A 106 -1.53 7.65 17.38
N ALA A 107 -0.90 8.77 17.02
CA ALA A 107 0.08 9.43 17.88
C ALA A 107 -0.54 9.87 19.23
N ALA A 108 -1.78 10.37 19.21
CA ALA A 108 -2.52 10.72 20.42
C ALA A 108 -2.81 9.49 21.30
N LEU A 109 -3.17 8.35 20.68
CA LEU A 109 -3.35 7.09 21.40
C LEU A 109 -2.04 6.59 22.03
N PHE A 110 -0.92 6.68 21.32
CA PHE A 110 0.40 6.32 21.87
C PHE A 110 0.73 7.19 23.08
N SER A 111 0.52 8.50 22.98
CA SER A 111 0.72 9.43 24.10
C SER A 111 -0.18 9.09 25.30
N THR A 112 -1.47 8.83 25.05
CA THR A 112 -2.46 8.49 26.10
C THR A 112 -2.07 7.21 26.85
N HIS A 113 -1.58 6.21 26.11
CA HIS A 113 -1.17 4.92 26.67
C HIS A 113 0.30 4.88 27.10
N LYS A 114 1.04 6.01 27.02
CA LYS A 114 2.46 6.12 27.38
C LYS A 114 3.35 5.12 26.63
N ILE A 115 3.07 4.91 25.35
CA ILE A 115 3.89 4.08 24.47
C ILE A 115 5.04 4.94 23.95
N ASP A 116 6.27 4.50 24.15
CA ASP A 116 7.45 5.18 23.62
C ASP A 116 7.54 4.93 22.11
N TRP A 117 7.27 5.96 21.30
CA TRP A 117 7.47 5.90 19.86
C TRP A 117 8.89 6.31 19.51
N ILE A 118 9.63 5.39 18.85
CA ILE A 118 11.01 5.58 18.46
C ILE A 118 11.09 5.59 16.94
N ALA A 119 11.37 6.77 16.38
CA ALA A 119 11.45 6.97 14.93
C ALA A 119 12.81 6.50 14.40
N GLY A 120 12.83 5.31 13.79
CA GLY A 120 14.04 4.67 13.27
C GLY A 120 13.78 3.25 12.79
N ARG A 121 14.82 2.64 12.23
CA ARG A 121 14.79 1.26 11.77
C ARG A 121 15.18 0.31 12.90
N GLY A 122 14.29 -0.60 13.26
CA GLY A 122 14.53 -1.66 14.23
C GLY A 122 15.14 -2.91 13.56
N GLN A 123 16.15 -3.50 14.20
CA GLN A 123 16.73 -4.79 13.84
C GLN A 123 16.75 -5.70 15.06
N LEU A 124 16.21 -6.90 14.91
CA LEU A 124 16.23 -7.93 15.95
C LEU A 124 17.65 -8.47 16.12
N LEU A 125 18.13 -8.49 17.36
CA LEU A 125 19.39 -9.09 17.79
C LEU A 125 19.10 -10.33 18.64
N PRO A 126 20.12 -11.21 18.87
CA PRO A 126 20.00 -12.32 19.83
C PRO A 126 19.58 -11.85 21.23
N GLY A 127 18.86 -12.71 21.97
CA GLY A 127 18.47 -12.43 23.36
C GLY A 127 17.37 -11.38 23.51
N ARG A 128 16.49 -11.25 22.52
CA ARG A 128 15.35 -10.32 22.52
C ARG A 128 15.79 -8.85 22.67
N GLN A 129 16.90 -8.52 22.04
CA GLN A 129 17.35 -7.15 21.91
C GLN A 129 16.94 -6.59 20.55
N VAL A 130 16.75 -5.28 20.51
CA VAL A 130 16.44 -4.54 19.27
C VAL A 130 17.43 -3.41 19.13
N GLN A 131 18.24 -3.45 18.07
CA GLN A 131 19.04 -2.30 17.65
C GLN A 131 18.16 -1.35 16.87
N VAL A 132 18.11 -0.10 17.27
CA VAL A 132 17.41 0.96 16.56
C VAL A 132 18.42 1.90 15.93
N THR A 133 18.34 2.04 14.61
CA THR A 133 19.07 3.06 13.85
C THR A 133 18.13 4.22 13.56
N MET A 134 18.37 5.36 14.20
CA MET A 134 17.59 6.57 14.01
C MET A 134 17.81 7.16 12.61
N HIS A 135 16.90 8.01 12.12
CA HIS A 135 17.05 8.67 10.82
C HIS A 135 18.30 9.55 10.69
N ALA A 136 18.80 10.09 11.81
CA ALA A 136 20.06 10.84 11.87
C ALA A 136 21.33 9.96 11.89
N GLY A 137 21.18 8.62 11.88
CA GLY A 137 22.27 7.66 11.91
C GLY A 137 22.72 7.23 13.30
N GLU A 138 22.20 7.83 14.37
CA GLU A 138 22.47 7.39 15.75
C GLU A 138 21.90 6.00 15.98
N GLN A 139 22.60 5.19 16.78
CA GLN A 139 22.17 3.84 17.14
C GLN A 139 21.99 3.70 18.64
N GLN A 140 20.97 2.95 19.02
CA GLN A 140 20.75 2.51 20.40
C GLN A 140 20.28 1.06 20.44
N THR A 141 20.59 0.36 21.51
CA THR A 141 20.11 -1.01 21.75
C THR A 141 19.12 -1.00 22.88
N LEU A 142 17.97 -1.63 22.64
CA LEU A 142 16.88 -1.80 23.61
C LEU A 142 16.74 -3.28 23.94
N SER A 143 16.30 -3.59 25.16
CA SER A 143 16.01 -4.94 25.63
C SER A 143 14.52 -5.11 25.89
N ALA A 144 13.97 -6.28 25.62
CA ALA A 144 12.57 -6.55 25.88
C ALA A 144 12.33 -7.94 26.49
N GLY A 145 11.22 -8.06 27.22
CA GLY A 145 10.68 -9.36 27.59
C GLY A 145 10.15 -10.12 26.36
N HIS A 146 9.52 -9.38 25.42
CA HIS A 146 8.97 -9.90 24.17
C HIS A 146 9.20 -8.91 23.03
N VAL A 147 9.39 -9.42 21.80
CA VAL A 147 9.48 -8.60 20.58
C VAL A 147 8.36 -9.01 19.64
N ILE A 148 7.60 -8.03 19.14
CA ILE A 148 6.54 -8.23 18.14
C ILE A 148 7.07 -7.72 16.79
N LEU A 149 7.17 -8.60 15.79
CA LEU A 149 7.58 -8.27 14.43
C LEU A 149 6.34 -7.90 13.60
N ALA A 150 6.20 -6.64 13.26
CA ALA A 150 5.04 -6.10 12.52
C ALA A 150 5.49 -5.22 11.35
N THR A 151 6.53 -5.62 10.65
CA THR A 151 7.24 -4.85 9.62
C THR A 151 6.47 -4.66 8.31
N GLY A 152 5.35 -5.39 8.15
CA GLY A 152 4.46 -5.26 7.00
C GLY A 152 5.05 -5.76 5.70
N SER A 153 4.76 -5.07 4.61
CA SER A 153 5.13 -5.48 3.25
C SER A 153 5.45 -4.28 2.36
N VAL A 154 6.18 -4.54 1.28
CA VAL A 154 6.52 -3.58 0.24
C VAL A 154 6.01 -4.03 -1.13
N PRO A 155 5.76 -3.13 -2.09
CA PRO A 155 5.41 -3.52 -3.45
C PRO A 155 6.46 -4.45 -4.07
N LEU A 156 6.00 -5.40 -4.88
CA LEU A 156 6.88 -6.20 -5.72
C LEU A 156 7.39 -5.35 -6.88
N GLU A 157 8.69 -5.37 -7.09
CA GLU A 157 9.31 -4.80 -8.28
C GLU A 157 9.11 -5.74 -9.46
N LEU A 158 8.81 -5.17 -10.62
CA LEU A 158 8.69 -5.90 -11.88
C LEU A 158 9.83 -5.49 -12.81
N PRO A 159 10.87 -6.32 -12.99
CA PRO A 159 12.06 -5.93 -13.77
C PRO A 159 11.76 -5.49 -15.22
N VAL A 160 10.69 -6.02 -15.82
CA VAL A 160 10.25 -5.65 -17.18
C VAL A 160 9.50 -4.32 -17.24
N ALA A 161 9.16 -3.72 -16.07
CA ALA A 161 8.49 -2.43 -15.95
C ALA A 161 9.10 -1.64 -14.78
N PRO A 162 10.36 -1.21 -14.87
CA PRO A 162 11.03 -0.49 -13.79
C PRO A 162 10.35 0.85 -13.53
N LEU A 163 10.21 1.21 -12.25
CA LEU A 163 9.59 2.47 -11.86
C LEU A 163 10.40 3.66 -12.38
N SER A 164 9.72 4.69 -12.86
CA SER A 164 10.36 5.87 -13.46
C SER A 164 9.55 7.15 -13.23
N GLY A 165 10.10 8.01 -12.37
CA GLY A 165 9.50 9.30 -12.05
C GLY A 165 8.06 9.17 -11.55
N ASP A 166 7.16 9.95 -12.16
CA ASP A 166 5.72 9.93 -11.93
C ASP A 166 4.93 9.26 -13.08
N ILE A 167 5.64 8.62 -14.03
CA ILE A 167 5.07 8.02 -15.23
C ILE A 167 4.85 6.52 -15.05
N ILE A 168 5.88 5.76 -14.62
CA ILE A 168 5.76 4.34 -14.25
C ILE A 168 5.89 4.27 -12.74
N VAL A 169 4.80 3.99 -12.05
CA VAL A 169 4.74 4.05 -10.59
C VAL A 169 4.17 2.76 -9.98
N ASP A 170 4.43 2.56 -8.70
CA ASP A 170 3.70 1.60 -7.88
C ASP A 170 2.36 2.20 -7.37
N SER A 171 1.69 1.47 -6.49
CA SER A 171 0.45 1.93 -5.87
C SER A 171 0.62 3.23 -5.06
N THR A 172 1.79 3.45 -4.45
CA THR A 172 2.10 4.65 -3.67
C THR A 172 2.21 5.88 -4.57
N GLY A 173 2.90 5.75 -5.69
CA GLY A 173 3.04 6.83 -6.67
C GLY A 173 1.69 7.23 -7.28
N ALA A 174 0.85 6.24 -7.62
CA ALA A 174 -0.47 6.46 -8.22
C ALA A 174 -1.44 7.26 -7.32
N LEU A 175 -1.27 7.23 -6.00
CA LEU A 175 -2.05 8.02 -5.05
C LEU A 175 -1.68 9.51 -5.01
N ASN A 176 -0.70 9.94 -5.82
CA ASN A 176 -0.10 11.27 -5.72
C ASN A 176 -0.23 12.12 -6.99
N TRP A 177 -0.80 11.58 -8.06
CA TRP A 177 -0.96 12.30 -9.31
C TRP A 177 -1.90 13.51 -9.15
N GLN A 178 -1.49 14.63 -9.72
CA GLN A 178 -2.21 15.91 -9.65
C GLN A 178 -3.09 16.15 -10.90
N GLN A 179 -3.11 15.20 -11.82
CA GLN A 179 -3.88 15.29 -13.07
C GLN A 179 -4.39 13.90 -13.44
N VAL A 180 -5.55 13.85 -14.07
CA VAL A 180 -6.11 12.62 -14.64
C VAL A 180 -5.35 12.28 -15.92
N PRO A 181 -4.73 11.09 -16.05
CA PRO A 181 -4.16 10.65 -17.32
C PRO A 181 -5.28 10.40 -18.34
N GLN A 182 -5.04 10.64 -19.62
CA GLN A 182 -6.02 10.29 -20.65
C GLN A 182 -6.10 8.76 -20.79
N ARG A 183 -4.93 8.09 -20.87
CA ARG A 183 -4.81 6.65 -20.99
C ARG A 183 -3.94 6.10 -19.87
N LEU A 184 -4.49 5.20 -19.10
CA LEU A 184 -3.84 4.57 -17.95
C LEU A 184 -3.68 3.07 -18.20
N GLY A 185 -2.43 2.59 -18.16
CA GLY A 185 -2.11 1.17 -18.07
C GLY A 185 -1.95 0.74 -16.61
N ILE A 186 -2.41 -0.47 -16.30
CA ILE A 186 -2.18 -1.09 -14.98
C ILE A 186 -1.71 -2.51 -15.21
N ILE A 187 -0.59 -2.89 -14.64
CA ILE A 187 -0.11 -4.28 -14.61
C ILE A 187 -0.57 -4.91 -13.31
N GLY A 188 -1.43 -5.93 -13.44
CA GLY A 188 -2.08 -6.63 -12.33
C GLY A 188 -3.53 -6.19 -12.09
N ALA A 189 -4.47 -7.14 -12.20
CA ALA A 189 -5.90 -6.95 -11.93
C ALA A 189 -6.30 -7.49 -10.54
N GLY A 190 -5.39 -7.40 -9.57
CA GLY A 190 -5.67 -7.63 -8.16
C GLY A 190 -6.40 -6.44 -7.52
N VAL A 191 -6.70 -6.54 -6.22
CA VAL A 191 -7.49 -5.53 -5.48
C VAL A 191 -6.93 -4.11 -5.66
N ILE A 192 -5.62 -3.93 -5.57
CA ILE A 192 -4.98 -2.61 -5.69
C ILE A 192 -5.16 -2.03 -7.10
N GLY A 193 -4.91 -2.85 -8.14
CA GLY A 193 -5.09 -2.42 -9.52
C GLY A 193 -6.54 -2.05 -9.83
N LEU A 194 -7.50 -2.82 -9.33
CA LEU A 194 -8.93 -2.57 -9.51
C LEU A 194 -9.40 -1.31 -8.77
N GLU A 195 -8.94 -1.08 -7.53
CA GLU A 195 -9.29 0.13 -6.77
C GLU A 195 -8.77 1.39 -7.45
N LEU A 196 -7.46 1.42 -7.78
CA LEU A 196 -6.85 2.57 -8.45
C LEU A 196 -7.39 2.78 -9.87
N GLY A 197 -7.60 1.68 -10.62
CA GLY A 197 -8.25 1.74 -11.92
C GLY A 197 -9.65 2.33 -11.85
N SER A 198 -10.44 1.95 -10.84
CA SER A 198 -11.78 2.48 -10.63
C SER A 198 -11.77 3.97 -10.30
N VAL A 199 -10.84 4.43 -9.46
CA VAL A 199 -10.66 5.87 -9.17
C VAL A 199 -10.44 6.65 -10.47
N TRP A 200 -9.39 6.31 -11.22
CA TRP A 200 -9.01 7.06 -12.40
C TRP A 200 -10.03 6.93 -13.54
N ARG A 201 -10.69 5.77 -13.67
CA ARG A 201 -11.78 5.58 -14.65
C ARG A 201 -12.94 6.51 -14.39
N ARG A 202 -13.42 6.61 -13.16
CA ARG A 202 -14.51 7.53 -12.76
C ARG A 202 -14.16 8.98 -12.98
N LEU A 203 -12.88 9.34 -12.90
CA LEU A 203 -12.39 10.69 -13.16
C LEU A 203 -12.19 10.99 -14.65
N GLY A 204 -12.39 10.00 -15.55
CA GLY A 204 -12.37 10.17 -17.00
C GLY A 204 -11.20 9.55 -17.74
N ALA A 205 -10.30 8.81 -17.08
CA ALA A 205 -9.22 8.08 -17.75
C ALA A 205 -9.76 6.88 -18.55
N ASP A 206 -9.14 6.57 -19.69
CA ASP A 206 -9.29 5.27 -20.34
C ASP A 206 -8.32 4.27 -19.67
N VAL A 207 -8.87 3.26 -19.01
CA VAL A 207 -8.09 2.35 -18.15
C VAL A 207 -8.05 0.95 -18.71
N VAL A 208 -6.81 0.43 -18.91
CA VAL A 208 -6.54 -0.94 -19.33
C VAL A 208 -5.76 -1.64 -18.22
N LEU A 209 -6.27 -2.80 -17.77
CA LEU A 209 -5.57 -3.67 -16.82
C LEU A 209 -5.08 -4.91 -17.55
N LEU A 210 -3.78 -5.22 -17.44
CA LEU A 210 -3.14 -6.42 -17.98
C LEU A 210 -2.87 -7.39 -16.82
N GLU A 211 -3.50 -8.54 -16.83
CA GLU A 211 -3.36 -9.59 -15.82
C GLU A 211 -2.77 -10.86 -16.46
N ALA A 212 -1.66 -11.32 -15.90
CA ALA A 212 -0.97 -12.50 -16.43
C ALA A 212 -1.71 -13.82 -16.19
N GLN A 213 -2.60 -13.85 -15.18
CA GLN A 213 -3.39 -15.03 -14.87
C GLN A 213 -4.67 -15.06 -15.72
N GLU A 214 -5.07 -16.25 -16.16
CA GLU A 214 -6.34 -16.45 -16.88
C GLU A 214 -7.56 -16.30 -15.96
N LEU A 215 -7.37 -16.55 -14.67
CA LEU A 215 -8.42 -16.49 -13.68
C LEU A 215 -8.44 -15.14 -12.97
N PHE A 216 -9.55 -14.43 -13.09
CA PHE A 216 -9.77 -13.19 -12.35
C PHE A 216 -9.96 -13.46 -10.86
N LEU A 217 -9.17 -12.77 -10.01
CA LEU A 217 -9.21 -12.86 -8.55
C LEU A 217 -9.26 -14.32 -8.03
N PRO A 218 -8.23 -15.14 -8.27
CA PRO A 218 -8.26 -16.58 -7.99
C PRO A 218 -8.48 -16.92 -6.51
N MET A 219 -8.20 -15.98 -5.59
CA MET A 219 -8.43 -16.13 -4.15
C MET A 219 -9.86 -15.86 -3.70
N VAL A 220 -10.72 -15.40 -4.62
CA VAL A 220 -12.13 -15.09 -4.36
C VAL A 220 -13.00 -16.24 -4.86
N ASP A 221 -14.15 -16.47 -4.20
CA ASP A 221 -15.16 -17.41 -4.69
C ASP A 221 -15.45 -17.16 -6.18
N ARG A 222 -15.56 -18.23 -6.95
CA ARG A 222 -15.64 -18.19 -8.41
C ARG A 222 -16.84 -17.42 -8.93
N GLN A 223 -18.00 -17.59 -8.28
CA GLN A 223 -19.22 -16.90 -8.66
C GLN A 223 -19.12 -15.40 -8.39
N LEU A 224 -18.56 -15.03 -7.24
CA LEU A 224 -18.32 -13.63 -6.87
C LEU A 224 -17.28 -12.99 -7.79
N ALA A 225 -16.17 -13.66 -8.08
CA ALA A 225 -15.14 -13.16 -8.99
C ALA A 225 -15.71 -12.90 -10.39
N THR A 226 -16.52 -13.82 -10.94
CA THR A 226 -17.18 -13.65 -12.25
C THR A 226 -18.15 -12.47 -12.25
N SER A 227 -18.95 -12.34 -11.21
CA SER A 227 -19.89 -11.22 -11.05
C SER A 227 -19.15 -9.88 -10.95
N ALA A 228 -18.07 -9.83 -10.16
CA ALA A 228 -17.22 -8.65 -10.01
C ALA A 228 -16.55 -8.25 -11.35
N LEU A 229 -16.00 -9.20 -12.10
CA LEU A 229 -15.41 -8.93 -13.42
C LEU A 229 -16.39 -8.25 -14.36
N ASN A 230 -17.64 -8.78 -14.42
CA ASN A 230 -18.69 -8.20 -15.26
C ASN A 230 -19.06 -6.78 -14.80
N LEU A 231 -19.11 -6.52 -13.50
CA LEU A 231 -19.39 -5.20 -12.95
C LEU A 231 -18.28 -4.20 -13.28
N PHE A 232 -17.01 -4.57 -13.09
CA PHE A 232 -15.88 -3.70 -13.42
C PHE A 232 -15.82 -3.37 -14.91
N ARG A 233 -16.05 -4.36 -15.78
CA ARG A 233 -16.14 -4.12 -17.23
C ARG A 233 -17.30 -3.19 -17.59
N LYS A 234 -18.46 -3.36 -16.95
CA LYS A 234 -19.60 -2.44 -17.12
C LYS A 234 -19.28 -1.02 -16.67
N GLN A 235 -18.43 -0.84 -15.65
CA GLN A 235 -17.93 0.46 -15.19
C GLN A 235 -16.87 1.05 -16.14
N GLY A 236 -16.50 0.33 -17.21
CA GLY A 236 -15.60 0.81 -18.26
C GLY A 236 -14.12 0.48 -18.03
N LEU A 237 -13.79 -0.47 -17.15
CA LEU A 237 -12.43 -1.01 -17.06
C LEU A 237 -12.21 -2.06 -18.15
N ASP A 238 -11.18 -1.88 -19.00
CA ASP A 238 -10.72 -2.88 -19.95
C ASP A 238 -9.79 -3.87 -19.23
N ILE A 239 -10.35 -4.97 -18.74
CA ILE A 239 -9.61 -6.00 -18.00
C ILE A 239 -9.29 -7.13 -18.96
N ARG A 240 -7.99 -7.31 -19.24
CA ARG A 240 -7.44 -8.34 -20.12
C ARG A 240 -6.74 -9.39 -19.26
N LEU A 241 -7.23 -10.62 -19.33
CA LEU A 241 -6.71 -11.78 -18.58
C LEU A 241 -5.84 -12.64 -19.50
N GLY A 242 -4.86 -13.36 -18.94
CA GLY A 242 -3.88 -14.15 -19.68
C GLY A 242 -2.83 -13.32 -20.41
N GLU A 243 -2.73 -12.04 -20.12
CA GLU A 243 -1.84 -11.09 -20.79
C GLU A 243 -0.58 -10.83 -19.96
N ARG A 244 0.55 -11.31 -20.43
CA ARG A 244 1.85 -11.19 -19.74
C ARG A 244 2.67 -10.05 -20.33
N VAL A 245 2.98 -9.06 -19.50
CA VAL A 245 3.86 -7.95 -19.90
C VAL A 245 5.30 -8.43 -20.02
N LYS A 246 5.94 -8.05 -21.14
CA LYS A 246 7.33 -8.40 -21.53
C LYS A 246 8.27 -7.22 -21.35
N ALA A 247 7.79 -6.00 -21.63
CA ALA A 247 8.55 -4.78 -21.47
C ALA A 247 7.62 -3.58 -21.29
N ALA A 248 8.06 -2.60 -20.49
CA ALA A 248 7.47 -1.27 -20.43
C ALA A 248 8.59 -0.25 -20.66
N THR A 249 8.54 0.46 -21.77
CA THR A 249 9.58 1.39 -22.19
C THR A 249 9.05 2.81 -22.17
N LEU A 250 9.77 3.71 -21.47
CA LEU A 250 9.49 5.13 -21.50
C LEU A 250 9.68 5.68 -22.91
N MET A 251 8.74 6.54 -23.33
CA MET A 251 8.77 7.30 -24.57
C MET A 251 8.71 8.79 -24.26
N ASP A 252 8.91 9.66 -25.27
CA ASP A 252 8.81 11.12 -25.10
C ASP A 252 7.42 11.55 -24.56
N ALA A 253 6.37 10.78 -24.86
CA ALA A 253 5.02 11.05 -24.43
C ALA A 253 4.34 9.77 -23.87
N GLY A 254 4.81 9.29 -22.71
CA GLY A 254 4.18 8.16 -22.02
C GLY A 254 4.99 6.88 -22.01
N VAL A 255 4.32 5.73 -22.08
CA VAL A 255 4.91 4.40 -21.95
C VAL A 255 4.39 3.50 -23.05
N ASN A 256 5.30 2.82 -23.75
CA ASN A 256 4.98 1.69 -24.62
C ASN A 256 5.08 0.40 -23.82
N ILE A 257 4.00 -0.38 -23.80
CA ILE A 257 3.91 -1.66 -23.10
C ILE A 257 3.83 -2.77 -24.15
N GLU A 258 4.81 -3.66 -24.12
CA GLU A 258 4.80 -4.89 -24.90
C GLU A 258 4.28 -6.02 -24.02
N TYR A 259 3.28 -6.75 -24.49
CA TYR A 259 2.69 -7.87 -23.76
C TYR A 259 2.25 -8.96 -24.74
N GLU A 260 2.05 -10.16 -24.24
CA GLU A 260 1.66 -11.33 -25.04
C GLU A 260 0.67 -12.20 -24.27
N ASN A 261 -0.15 -12.91 -25.03
CA ASN A 261 -0.87 -14.09 -24.58
C ASN A 261 -0.29 -15.34 -25.24
N ASP A 262 -0.92 -16.49 -25.05
CA ASP A 262 -0.42 -17.76 -25.61
C ASP A 262 -0.40 -17.81 -27.15
N THR A 263 -1.03 -16.87 -27.83
CA THR A 263 -1.21 -16.90 -29.28
C THR A 263 -0.44 -15.82 -30.03
N GLU A 264 -0.35 -14.60 -29.46
CA GLU A 264 0.23 -13.46 -30.17
C GLU A 264 0.77 -12.39 -29.21
N GLY A 265 1.66 -11.54 -29.74
CA GLY A 265 2.22 -10.39 -29.06
C GLY A 265 1.47 -9.11 -29.43
N HIS A 266 1.32 -8.22 -28.46
CA HIS A 266 0.60 -6.96 -28.56
C HIS A 266 1.43 -5.78 -28.06
N THR A 267 1.02 -4.59 -28.44
CA THR A 267 1.56 -3.34 -27.90
C THR A 267 0.44 -2.41 -27.46
N LEU A 268 0.68 -1.64 -26.38
CA LEU A 268 -0.23 -0.65 -25.86
C LEU A 268 0.57 0.60 -25.47
N THR A 269 0.15 1.77 -25.96
CA THR A 269 0.72 3.05 -25.51
C THR A 269 -0.22 3.74 -24.54
N VAL A 270 0.32 4.17 -23.39
CA VAL A 270 -0.41 4.85 -22.31
C VAL A 270 0.36 6.08 -21.83
N ASP A 271 -0.32 7.03 -21.21
CA ASP A 271 0.33 8.23 -20.66
C ASP A 271 1.04 7.92 -19.34
N ARG A 272 0.44 7.01 -18.55
CA ARG A 272 0.96 6.59 -17.24
C ARG A 272 0.71 5.10 -17.02
N LEU A 273 1.58 4.49 -16.23
CA LEU A 273 1.54 3.06 -15.92
C LEU A 273 1.61 2.83 -14.41
N ILE A 274 0.72 2.01 -13.88
CA ILE A 274 0.77 1.51 -12.50
C ILE A 274 1.24 0.05 -12.51
N VAL A 275 2.25 -0.26 -11.70
CA VAL A 275 2.70 -1.62 -11.42
C VAL A 275 2.06 -2.08 -10.11
N ALA A 276 1.11 -3.02 -10.18
CA ALA A 276 0.32 -3.52 -9.05
C ALA A 276 0.29 -5.05 -9.00
N VAL A 277 1.46 -5.69 -9.23
CA VAL A 277 1.63 -7.14 -9.38
C VAL A 277 1.72 -7.92 -8.07
N GLY A 278 1.58 -7.25 -6.94
CA GLY A 278 1.61 -7.87 -5.61
C GLY A 278 2.54 -7.16 -4.64
N ARG A 279 2.73 -7.81 -3.49
CA ARG A 279 3.56 -7.30 -2.39
C ARG A 279 4.40 -8.43 -1.82
N ARG A 280 5.57 -8.13 -1.28
CA ARG A 280 6.43 -9.06 -0.55
C ARG A 280 6.61 -8.62 0.90
N PRO A 281 6.94 -9.54 1.83
CA PRO A 281 7.24 -9.18 3.21
C PRO A 281 8.39 -8.18 3.30
N CYS A 282 8.32 -7.27 4.27
CA CYS A 282 9.39 -6.31 4.56
C CYS A 282 10.30 -6.88 5.65
N THR A 283 11.08 -7.91 5.30
CA THR A 283 11.97 -8.64 6.21
C THR A 283 13.46 -8.39 5.95
N ASP A 284 13.79 -7.63 4.90
CA ASP A 284 15.17 -7.28 4.57
C ASP A 284 15.86 -6.54 5.73
N GLY A 285 16.92 -7.13 6.29
CA GLY A 285 17.66 -6.56 7.40
C GLY A 285 16.88 -6.45 8.72
N LEU A 286 15.77 -7.18 8.85
CA LEU A 286 14.95 -7.21 10.08
C LEU A 286 15.67 -7.91 11.23
N ALA A 287 16.40 -8.97 10.95
CA ALA A 287 17.14 -9.70 11.97
C ALA A 287 18.64 -9.74 11.63
N ALA A 288 19.48 -9.72 12.67
CA ALA A 288 20.89 -10.03 12.53
C ALA A 288 21.06 -11.53 12.18
N ALA A 289 22.14 -11.87 11.49
CA ALA A 289 22.36 -13.24 11.02
C ALA A 289 22.41 -14.26 12.18
N ASP A 290 22.91 -13.82 13.33
CA ASP A 290 23.02 -14.61 14.56
C ASP A 290 21.74 -14.60 15.42
N ALA A 291 20.71 -13.86 15.02
CA ALA A 291 19.40 -13.90 15.67
C ALA A 291 18.58 -15.15 15.31
N GLU A 292 19.01 -15.92 14.31
CA GLU A 292 18.41 -17.20 13.90
C GLU A 292 16.91 -17.15 13.56
N LEU A 293 16.43 -16.00 13.10
CA LEU A 293 15.04 -15.84 12.63
C LEU A 293 14.85 -16.61 11.32
N LEU A 294 13.95 -17.60 11.34
CA LEU A 294 13.67 -18.42 10.16
C LEU A 294 12.68 -17.72 9.22
N LEU A 295 13.05 -17.66 7.95
CA LEU A 295 12.20 -17.17 6.85
C LEU A 295 11.95 -18.32 5.86
N ASP A 296 10.79 -18.29 5.21
CA ASP A 296 10.52 -19.17 4.08
C ASP A 296 11.16 -18.67 2.78
N GLU A 297 10.98 -19.41 1.69
CA GLU A 297 11.52 -19.10 0.36
C GLU A 297 10.99 -17.79 -0.23
N GLN A 298 9.84 -17.30 0.26
CA GLN A 298 9.20 -16.06 -0.16
C GLN A 298 9.53 -14.89 0.78
N GLY A 299 10.32 -15.13 1.85
CA GLY A 299 10.72 -14.15 2.83
C GLY A 299 9.72 -13.93 3.97
N PHE A 300 8.69 -14.77 4.11
CA PHE A 300 7.79 -14.71 5.26
C PHE A 300 8.44 -15.33 6.49
N ILE A 301 8.16 -14.77 7.66
CA ILE A 301 8.62 -15.30 8.94
C ILE A 301 7.88 -16.60 9.24
N HIS A 302 8.63 -17.67 9.53
CA HIS A 302 8.05 -18.90 10.04
C HIS A 302 7.45 -18.69 11.43
N VAL A 303 6.19 -19.06 11.61
CA VAL A 303 5.47 -18.97 12.88
C VAL A 303 4.69 -20.25 13.15
N ASP A 304 4.48 -20.55 14.43
CA ASP A 304 3.57 -21.63 14.89
C ASP A 304 2.09 -21.17 14.93
N GLU A 305 1.22 -22.01 15.46
CA GLU A 305 -0.23 -21.74 15.58
C GLU A 305 -0.54 -20.56 16.52
N GLU A 306 0.38 -20.17 17.41
CA GLU A 306 0.28 -19.04 18.33
C GLU A 306 0.95 -17.79 17.79
N CYS A 307 1.38 -17.81 16.52
CA CYS A 307 2.14 -16.76 15.85
C CYS A 307 3.52 -16.47 16.50
N CYS A 308 4.11 -17.44 17.20
CA CYS A 308 5.46 -17.36 17.70
C CYS A 308 6.46 -17.75 16.61
N SER A 309 7.52 -16.95 16.49
CA SER A 309 8.63 -17.23 15.56
C SER A 309 9.61 -18.26 16.16
N SER A 310 10.69 -18.57 15.45
CA SER A 310 11.77 -19.46 15.90
C SER A 310 12.59 -18.89 17.07
N VAL A 311 12.45 -17.61 17.44
CA VAL A 311 13.30 -16.91 18.42
C VAL A 311 12.49 -16.01 19.34
#